data_883f61e06b88da0c3f02b2c0e0911297
#
_entry.id   883f61e06b88da0c3f02b2c0e0911297
#
_cell.length_a   1.000
_cell.length_b   1.000
_cell.length_c   1.000
_cell.angle_alpha   90.00
_cell.angle_beta   90.00
_cell.angle_gamma   90.00
#
_symmetry.space_group_name_H-M   'P 1'
#
loop_
_entity.id
_entity.type
_entity.pdbx_description
1 polymer ?
#
loop_
_entity_poly.entity_id
_entity_poly.type
_entity_poly.pdbx_seq_one_letter_code
_entity_poly.pdbx_strand_id
1 'polypeptide(L)'
;TLQDIWKIVDTSEATRKHCMLMENCCYGWGELFALNLVRSGVLGTIVHGEGAYNHDLRYILFETKDEGLWRRRHHTLRNSNLYPTHGLGPVANYMNINRGDKFEHMVAMSSGAPGLFEYRDQHLAKDDPRMKENYICGDYNTGLIKTNKGRTIMVQHNVTSPRPYDRINLVQGTKGIY
;
A
#
# COMPACT_ATOMS: atom_id res chain seq x y z
N THR A 1 -13.30 6.36 5.39
CA THR A 1 -14.05 5.20 5.90
C THR A 1 -14.67 4.40 4.75
N LEU A 2 -15.21 3.22 5.04
CA LEU A 2 -15.96 2.43 4.04
C LEU A 2 -17.18 3.21 3.52
N GLN A 3 -17.84 3.93 4.40
CA GLN A 3 -18.96 4.81 4.04
C GLN A 3 -18.56 5.90 3.04
N ASP A 4 -17.38 6.49 3.20
CA ASP A 4 -16.87 7.51 2.25
C ASP A 4 -16.62 6.90 0.86
N ILE A 5 -16.13 5.66 0.80
CA ILE A 5 -15.92 4.97 -0.47
C ILE A 5 -17.26 4.70 -1.16
N TRP A 6 -18.26 4.21 -0.44
CA TRP A 6 -19.60 4.02 -0.98
C TRP A 6 -20.21 5.33 -1.45
N LYS A 7 -20.05 6.42 -0.69
CA LYS A 7 -20.54 7.74 -1.09
C LYS A 7 -19.92 8.22 -2.41
N ILE A 8 -18.66 7.89 -2.69
CA ILE A 8 -18.02 8.20 -3.98
C ILE A 8 -18.74 7.45 -5.11
N VAL A 9 -19.03 6.15 -4.92
CA VAL A 9 -19.73 5.33 -5.92
C VAL A 9 -21.13 5.88 -6.15
N ASP A 10 -21.92 6.04 -5.08
CA ASP A 10 -23.30 6.54 -5.15
C ASP A 10 -23.38 7.91 -5.84
N THR A 11 -22.43 8.80 -5.52
CA THR A 11 -22.37 10.13 -6.14
C THR A 11 -22.04 10.04 -7.64
N SER A 12 -21.09 9.17 -8.02
CA SER A 12 -20.74 8.95 -9.43
C SER A 12 -21.96 8.43 -10.22
N GLU A 13 -22.68 7.48 -9.67
CA GLU A 13 -23.88 6.91 -10.30
C GLU A 13 -25.02 7.94 -10.39
N ALA A 14 -25.35 8.63 -9.28
CA ALA A 14 -26.42 9.61 -9.23
C ALA A 14 -26.19 10.80 -10.18
N THR A 15 -24.96 11.26 -10.28
CA THR A 15 -24.59 12.40 -11.13
C THR A 15 -24.21 12.02 -12.55
N ARG A 16 -24.02 10.73 -12.82
CA ARG A 16 -23.47 10.19 -14.09
C ARG A 16 -22.13 10.84 -14.48
N LYS A 17 -21.34 11.22 -13.46
CA LYS A 17 -20.00 11.76 -13.67
C LYS A 17 -18.98 10.64 -13.44
N HIS A 18 -17.99 10.57 -14.32
CA HIS A 18 -16.94 9.57 -14.22
C HIS A 18 -16.05 9.86 -12.99
N CYS A 19 -15.85 8.86 -12.18
CA CYS A 19 -14.91 8.90 -11.06
C CYS A 19 -14.02 7.65 -11.11
N MET A 20 -12.71 7.84 -11.14
CA MET A 20 -11.74 6.75 -11.27
C MET A 20 -10.50 7.01 -10.41
N LEU A 21 -10.07 5.99 -9.68
CA LEU A 21 -8.75 6.00 -9.04
C LEU A 21 -7.68 5.74 -10.12
N MET A 22 -6.76 6.69 -10.26
CA MET A 22 -5.60 6.54 -11.13
C MET A 22 -4.36 6.27 -10.28
N GLU A 23 -4.09 5.00 -9.99
CA GLU A 23 -2.88 4.58 -9.29
C GLU A 23 -1.68 4.69 -10.24
N ASN A 24 -0.85 5.71 -10.05
CA ASN A 24 0.27 6.02 -10.96
C ASN A 24 1.28 4.88 -11.08
N CYS A 25 1.48 4.09 -10.02
CA CYS A 25 2.39 2.96 -10.05
C CYS A 25 1.95 1.82 -10.97
N CYS A 26 0.68 1.80 -11.42
CA CYS A 26 0.23 0.85 -12.43
C CYS A 26 0.75 1.17 -13.85
N TYR A 27 1.25 2.38 -14.08
CA TYR A 27 1.61 2.90 -15.41
C TYR A 27 3.10 3.12 -15.59
N GLY A 28 3.92 2.70 -14.62
CA GLY A 28 5.38 2.68 -14.76
C GLY A 28 5.83 1.68 -15.83
N TRP A 29 6.99 1.92 -16.44
CA TRP A 29 7.51 1.04 -17.48
C TRP A 29 7.65 -0.42 -17.00
N GLY A 30 8.19 -0.63 -15.80
CA GLY A 30 8.36 -1.97 -15.21
C GLY A 30 7.04 -2.68 -14.98
N GLU A 31 6.05 -1.97 -14.45
CA GLU A 31 4.72 -2.51 -14.19
C GLU A 31 3.97 -2.85 -15.48
N LEU A 32 4.06 -2.00 -16.50
CA LEU A 32 3.46 -2.29 -17.81
C LEU A 32 4.18 -3.43 -18.51
N PHE A 33 5.49 -3.55 -18.37
CA PHE A 33 6.26 -4.67 -18.90
C PHE A 33 5.87 -5.98 -18.22
N ALA A 34 5.81 -6.01 -16.87
CA ALA A 34 5.32 -7.18 -16.12
C ALA A 34 3.90 -7.58 -16.53
N LEU A 35 3.01 -6.61 -16.68
CA LEU A 35 1.64 -6.85 -17.15
C LEU A 35 1.62 -7.49 -18.56
N ASN A 36 2.50 -7.05 -19.45
CA ASN A 36 2.63 -7.63 -20.77
C ASN A 36 3.14 -9.07 -20.72
N LEU A 37 4.15 -9.37 -19.89
CA LEU A 37 4.63 -10.75 -19.68
C LEU A 37 3.52 -11.67 -19.15
N VAL A 38 2.72 -11.19 -18.21
CA VAL A 38 1.58 -11.95 -17.69
C VAL A 38 0.55 -12.21 -18.79
N ARG A 39 0.17 -11.18 -19.55
CA ARG A 39 -0.85 -11.29 -20.62
C ARG A 39 -0.41 -12.15 -21.78
N SER A 40 0.88 -12.16 -22.10
CA SER A 40 1.45 -13.02 -23.14
C SER A 40 1.62 -14.49 -22.71
N GLY A 41 1.36 -14.80 -21.43
CA GLY A 41 1.46 -16.17 -20.91
C GLY A 41 2.88 -16.68 -20.67
N VAL A 42 3.90 -15.84 -20.82
CA VAL A 42 5.32 -16.21 -20.63
C VAL A 42 5.58 -16.75 -19.23
N LEU A 43 4.95 -16.17 -18.21
CA LEU A 43 5.08 -16.61 -16.82
C LEU A 43 4.23 -17.85 -16.49
N GLY A 44 3.39 -18.30 -17.40
CA GLY A 44 2.46 -19.41 -17.16
C GLY A 44 1.26 -18.98 -16.30
N THR A 45 0.71 -19.92 -15.54
CA THR A 45 -0.39 -19.64 -14.61
C THR A 45 0.13 -18.86 -13.40
N ILE A 46 -0.38 -17.66 -13.17
CA ILE A 46 0.04 -16.85 -12.03
C ILE A 46 -0.46 -17.48 -10.72
N VAL A 47 0.43 -17.59 -9.74
CA VAL A 47 0.18 -18.21 -8.44
C VAL A 47 0.40 -17.26 -7.28
N HIS A 48 1.33 -16.31 -7.41
CA HIS A 48 1.71 -15.40 -6.34
C HIS A 48 2.13 -14.03 -6.87
N GLY A 49 1.96 -13.00 -6.03
CA GLY A 49 2.50 -11.68 -6.28
C GLY A 49 2.86 -10.97 -4.99
N GLU A 50 3.82 -10.05 -5.09
CA GLU A 50 4.25 -9.24 -3.96
C GLU A 50 4.31 -7.77 -4.36
N GLY A 51 3.82 -6.92 -3.47
CA GLY A 51 3.88 -5.48 -3.64
C GLY A 51 4.09 -4.77 -2.31
N ALA A 52 4.67 -3.59 -2.34
CA ALA A 52 4.94 -2.83 -1.13
C ALA A 52 4.87 -1.32 -1.37
N TYR A 53 4.82 -0.60 -0.27
CA TYR A 53 5.24 0.79 -0.19
C TYR A 53 6.22 0.91 0.98
N ASN A 54 7.49 0.73 0.68
CA ASN A 54 8.60 0.88 1.61
C ASN A 54 9.34 2.17 1.23
N HIS A 55 9.32 3.15 2.12
CA HIS A 55 9.88 4.47 1.84
C HIS A 55 10.16 5.20 3.16
N ASP A 56 11.39 5.52 3.46
CA ASP A 56 11.68 6.33 4.64
C ASP A 56 11.08 7.73 4.49
N LEU A 57 9.95 7.96 5.14
CA LEU A 57 9.23 9.23 5.13
C LEU A 57 9.25 9.93 6.49
N ARG A 58 10.09 9.48 7.43
CA ARG A 58 10.11 10.05 8.79
C ARG A 58 10.24 11.57 8.78
N TYR A 59 11.09 12.12 7.93
CA TYR A 59 11.27 13.57 7.79
C TYR A 59 10.00 14.26 7.30
N ILE A 60 9.31 13.73 6.29
CA ILE A 60 8.05 14.27 5.76
C ILE A 60 6.94 14.20 6.82
N LEU A 61 6.87 13.08 7.56
CA LEU A 61 5.84 12.88 8.58
C LEU A 61 5.87 13.95 9.68
N PHE A 62 7.04 14.54 9.94
CA PHE A 62 7.20 15.62 10.92
C PHE A 62 7.21 17.03 10.32
N GLU A 63 6.99 17.19 9.03
CA GLU A 63 6.75 18.50 8.44
C GLU A 63 5.43 19.10 8.93
N THR A 64 5.37 20.45 8.98
CA THR A 64 4.19 21.21 9.41
C THR A 64 3.32 21.66 8.24
N LYS A 65 3.59 21.15 7.05
CA LYS A 65 2.91 21.47 5.79
C LYS A 65 2.73 20.20 4.94
N ASP A 66 2.04 20.37 3.84
CA ASP A 66 1.87 19.34 2.80
C ASP A 66 1.52 17.94 3.35
N GLU A 67 2.28 16.94 2.99
CA GLU A 67 2.01 15.55 3.34
C GLU A 67 2.14 15.25 4.84
N GLY A 68 2.96 15.98 5.56
CA GLY A 68 3.11 15.83 7.02
C GLY A 68 1.81 16.06 7.77
N LEU A 69 0.93 16.94 7.27
CA LEU A 69 -0.34 17.28 7.91
C LEU A 69 -1.33 16.10 7.98
N TRP A 70 -1.36 15.24 6.97
CA TRP A 70 -2.32 14.13 6.95
C TRP A 70 -1.67 12.77 7.23
N ARG A 71 -0.45 12.51 6.77
CA ARG A 71 0.20 11.20 6.92
C ARG A 71 0.41 10.85 8.40
N ARG A 72 1.06 11.72 9.19
CA ARG A 72 1.35 11.47 10.61
C ARG A 72 0.09 11.19 11.40
N ARG A 73 -1.00 11.94 11.14
CA ARG A 73 -2.28 11.74 11.82
C ARG A 73 -2.79 10.29 11.71
N HIS A 74 -2.61 9.63 10.57
CA HIS A 74 -3.04 8.25 10.42
C HIS A 74 -2.24 7.29 11.30
N HIS A 75 -0.97 7.56 11.57
CA HIS A 75 -0.16 6.76 12.48
C HIS A 75 -0.62 6.84 13.94
N THR A 76 -1.34 7.87 14.34
CA THR A 76 -1.94 8.00 15.68
C THR A 76 -3.33 7.38 15.78
N LEU A 77 -4.01 7.12 14.67
CA LEU A 77 -5.41 6.74 14.64
C LEU A 77 -5.65 5.24 14.34
N ARG A 78 -4.72 4.57 13.69
CA ARG A 78 -4.92 3.19 13.23
C ARG A 78 -3.61 2.43 13.08
N ASN A 79 -3.69 1.12 13.24
CA ASN A 79 -2.58 0.20 13.01
C ASN A 79 -2.91 -0.68 11.80
N SER A 80 -2.37 -0.33 10.63
CA SER A 80 -2.65 -1.01 9.37
C SER A 80 -1.68 -0.58 8.27
N ASN A 81 -1.73 -1.24 7.12
CA ASN A 81 -1.14 -0.69 5.89
C ASN A 81 -1.88 0.60 5.51
N LEU A 82 -1.21 1.75 5.65
CA LEU A 82 -1.82 3.06 5.40
C LEU A 82 -1.77 3.48 3.93
N TYR A 83 -0.99 2.79 3.10
CA TYR A 83 -0.80 3.14 1.70
C TYR A 83 -0.60 1.91 0.80
N PRO A 84 -1.62 1.05 0.66
CA PRO A 84 -1.47 -0.23 -0.05
C PRO A 84 -1.42 -0.10 -1.57
N THR A 85 -1.92 1.00 -2.14
CA THR A 85 -2.23 1.09 -3.57
C THR A 85 -1.02 1.00 -4.48
N HIS A 86 0.13 1.57 -4.09
CA HIS A 86 1.35 1.52 -4.90
C HIS A 86 1.88 0.10 -5.13
N GLY A 87 1.79 -0.76 -4.12
CA GLY A 87 2.17 -2.16 -4.26
C GLY A 87 1.05 -3.04 -4.79
N LEU A 88 -0.15 -2.89 -4.22
CA LEU A 88 -1.29 -3.75 -4.54
C LEU A 88 -1.88 -3.49 -5.93
N GLY A 89 -1.88 -2.25 -6.40
CA GLY A 89 -2.48 -1.87 -7.68
C GLY A 89 -1.90 -2.65 -8.88
N PRO A 90 -0.58 -2.63 -9.10
CA PRO A 90 0.05 -3.40 -10.17
C PRO A 90 -0.25 -4.91 -10.07
N VAL A 91 -0.07 -5.49 -8.88
CA VAL A 91 -0.32 -6.93 -8.65
C VAL A 91 -1.78 -7.31 -8.90
N ALA A 92 -2.71 -6.47 -8.49
CA ALA A 92 -4.14 -6.66 -8.77
C ALA A 92 -4.43 -6.65 -10.28
N ASN A 93 -3.74 -5.81 -11.06
CA ASN A 93 -3.83 -5.81 -12.52
C ASN A 93 -3.28 -7.10 -13.13
N TYR A 94 -2.13 -7.60 -12.64
CA TYR A 94 -1.54 -8.87 -13.12
C TYR A 94 -2.48 -10.06 -12.90
N MET A 95 -3.24 -10.03 -11.81
CA MET A 95 -4.16 -11.11 -11.44
C MET A 95 -5.59 -10.92 -11.94
N ASN A 96 -5.88 -9.86 -12.70
CA ASN A 96 -7.22 -9.52 -13.16
C ASN A 96 -8.25 -9.41 -12.03
N ILE A 97 -7.88 -8.81 -10.90
CA ILE A 97 -8.80 -8.58 -9.78
C ILE A 97 -9.96 -7.68 -10.26
N ASN A 98 -11.18 -8.06 -9.92
CA ASN A 98 -12.45 -7.50 -10.40
C ASN A 98 -12.69 -7.63 -11.92
N ARG A 99 -11.85 -8.42 -12.62
CA ARG A 99 -11.98 -8.72 -14.05
C ARG A 99 -11.81 -10.22 -14.33
N GLY A 100 -12.35 -11.05 -13.44
CA GLY A 100 -12.28 -12.51 -13.53
C GLY A 100 -11.67 -13.20 -12.31
N ASP A 101 -11.11 -12.44 -11.36
CA ASP A 101 -10.74 -12.87 -10.03
C ASP A 101 -11.18 -11.81 -9.01
N LYS A 102 -11.16 -12.10 -7.71
CA LYS A 102 -11.48 -11.18 -6.63
C LYS A 102 -10.72 -11.56 -5.36
N PHE A 103 -10.52 -10.61 -4.46
CA PHE A 103 -10.03 -10.90 -3.12
C PHE A 103 -11.09 -11.71 -2.35
N GLU A 104 -10.64 -12.74 -1.66
CA GLU A 104 -11.48 -13.61 -0.84
C GLU A 104 -11.36 -13.23 0.63
N HIS A 105 -10.16 -13.32 1.18
CA HIS A 105 -9.86 -12.92 2.56
C HIS A 105 -8.42 -12.41 2.69
N MET A 106 -8.16 -11.74 3.81
CA MET A 106 -6.84 -11.22 4.15
C MET A 106 -6.53 -11.48 5.62
N VAL A 107 -5.27 -11.76 5.91
CA VAL A 107 -4.69 -11.69 7.24
C VAL A 107 -3.58 -10.66 7.25
N ALA A 108 -3.39 -9.95 8.35
CA ALA A 108 -2.34 -8.95 8.45
C ALA A 108 -1.73 -8.90 9.85
N MET A 109 -0.47 -8.53 9.90
CA MET A 109 0.28 -8.32 11.12
C MET A 109 1.10 -7.05 11.03
N SER A 110 1.23 -6.34 12.16
CA SER A 110 2.11 -5.18 12.29
C SER A 110 3.16 -5.43 13.36
N SER A 111 4.35 -4.87 13.17
CA SER A 111 5.36 -4.77 14.21
C SER A 111 4.94 -3.77 15.31
N GLY A 112 5.77 -3.59 16.35
CA GLY A 112 5.72 -2.41 17.19
C GLY A 112 5.99 -1.12 16.39
N ALA A 113 5.87 0.03 17.05
CA ALA A 113 5.98 1.36 16.42
C ALA A 113 7.13 2.23 17.01
N PRO A 114 8.35 1.74 17.25
CA PRO A 114 9.42 2.54 17.82
C PRO A 114 9.93 3.65 16.89
N GLY A 115 9.86 3.49 15.58
CA GLY A 115 10.55 4.34 14.61
C GLY A 115 10.15 5.82 14.67
N LEU A 116 8.86 6.14 14.78
CA LEU A 116 8.43 7.53 14.91
C LEU A 116 8.71 8.12 16.28
N PHE A 117 8.67 7.34 17.36
CA PHE A 117 9.05 7.79 18.69
C PHE A 117 10.53 8.17 18.74
N GLU A 118 11.40 7.29 18.26
CA GLU A 118 12.85 7.54 18.22
C GLU A 118 13.21 8.73 17.34
N TYR A 119 12.61 8.83 16.15
CA TYR A 119 12.84 9.94 15.24
C TYR A 119 12.38 11.27 15.85
N ARG A 120 11.17 11.30 16.44
CA ARG A 120 10.65 12.46 17.18
C ARG A 120 11.60 12.93 18.27
N ASP A 121 12.02 12.00 19.12
CA ASP A 121 12.85 12.30 20.30
C ASP A 121 14.24 12.81 19.91
N GLN A 122 14.72 12.47 18.71
CA GLN A 122 16.01 12.92 18.17
C GLN A 122 15.94 14.27 17.44
N HIS A 123 14.78 14.63 16.85
CA HIS A 123 14.70 15.72 15.89
C HIS A 123 13.79 16.88 16.33
N LEU A 124 12.92 16.69 17.31
CA LEU A 124 12.04 17.73 17.78
C LEU A 124 12.51 18.34 19.10
N ALA A 125 12.18 19.61 19.30
CA ALA A 125 12.39 20.28 20.58
C ALA A 125 11.47 19.67 21.66
N LYS A 126 11.93 19.66 22.91
CA LYS A 126 11.20 19.03 24.03
C LYS A 126 9.83 19.65 24.31
N ASP A 127 9.65 20.91 23.96
CA ASP A 127 8.41 21.67 24.09
C ASP A 127 7.50 21.59 22.87
N ASP A 128 7.90 20.89 21.81
CA ASP A 128 7.08 20.69 20.63
C ASP A 128 5.79 19.93 20.99
N PRO A 129 4.61 20.42 20.58
CA PRO A 129 3.34 19.77 20.89
C PRO A 129 3.27 18.30 20.42
N ARG A 130 3.98 17.95 19.34
CA ARG A 130 4.04 16.60 18.78
C ARG A 130 4.76 15.59 19.69
N MET A 131 5.53 16.06 20.68
CA MET A 131 6.13 15.20 21.71
C MET A 131 5.08 14.45 22.55
N LYS A 132 3.83 14.91 22.56
CA LYS A 132 2.70 14.27 23.27
C LYS A 132 1.92 13.27 22.39
N GLU A 133 2.23 13.18 21.10
CA GLU A 133 1.54 12.26 20.21
C GLU A 133 1.89 10.80 20.54
N ASN A 134 0.92 9.92 20.44
CA ASN A 134 1.08 8.48 20.59
C ASN A 134 0.90 7.80 19.23
N TYR A 135 1.92 7.08 18.77
CA TYR A 135 1.90 6.37 17.49
C TYR A 135 1.56 4.91 17.73
N ILE A 136 0.44 4.46 17.15
CA ILE A 136 -0.07 3.10 17.29
C ILE A 136 0.12 2.26 16.02
N CYS A 137 0.40 2.90 14.88
CA CYS A 137 0.69 2.20 13.64
C CYS A 137 2.08 1.57 13.70
N GLY A 138 2.15 0.25 13.59
CA GLY A 138 3.43 -0.46 13.56
C GLY A 138 4.33 0.02 12.42
N ASP A 139 5.64 -0.01 12.63
CA ASP A 139 6.62 0.42 11.64
C ASP A 139 6.56 -0.41 10.37
N TYR A 140 6.28 -1.68 10.51
CA TYR A 140 6.15 -2.61 9.40
C TYR A 140 4.81 -3.34 9.45
N ASN A 141 4.03 -3.22 8.38
CA ASN A 141 2.79 -3.95 8.23
C ASN A 141 2.91 -4.93 7.06
N THR A 142 2.54 -6.18 7.28
CA THR A 142 2.50 -7.23 6.25
C THR A 142 1.12 -7.84 6.20
N GLY A 143 0.51 -7.82 5.03
CA GLY A 143 -0.76 -8.46 4.73
C GLY A 143 -0.58 -9.60 3.73
N LEU A 144 -1.29 -10.69 3.92
CA LEU A 144 -1.43 -11.78 2.96
C LEU A 144 -2.88 -11.86 2.52
N ILE A 145 -3.09 -11.77 1.23
CA ILE A 145 -4.41 -11.82 0.60
C ILE A 145 -4.51 -13.12 -0.18
N LYS A 146 -5.63 -13.84 -0.05
CA LYS A 146 -5.99 -14.93 -0.92
C LYS A 146 -7.06 -14.49 -1.90
N THR A 147 -6.93 -14.90 -3.15
CA THR A 147 -7.94 -14.64 -4.17
C THR A 147 -8.87 -15.83 -4.35
N ASN A 148 -10.02 -15.60 -4.94
CA ASN A 148 -11.04 -16.64 -5.22
C ASN A 148 -10.52 -17.75 -6.15
N LYS A 149 -9.52 -17.45 -7.01
CA LYS A 149 -8.83 -18.44 -7.84
C LYS A 149 -7.65 -19.11 -7.16
N GLY A 150 -7.50 -18.94 -5.83
CA GLY A 150 -6.45 -19.59 -5.03
C GLY A 150 -5.07 -18.97 -5.11
N ARG A 151 -4.92 -17.81 -5.76
CA ARG A 151 -3.67 -17.05 -5.79
C ARG A 151 -3.43 -16.35 -4.45
N THR A 152 -2.18 -16.03 -4.18
CA THR A 152 -1.80 -15.28 -2.97
C THR A 152 -1.12 -13.97 -3.35
N ILE A 153 -1.32 -12.95 -2.52
CA ILE A 153 -0.64 -11.65 -2.64
C ILE A 153 -0.08 -11.29 -1.28
N MET A 154 1.20 -10.96 -1.24
CA MET A 154 1.80 -10.28 -0.08
C MET A 154 1.82 -8.77 -0.36
N VAL A 155 1.33 -7.98 0.59
CA VAL A 155 1.39 -6.52 0.51
C VAL A 155 2.01 -5.96 1.79
N GLN A 156 3.00 -5.08 1.63
CA GLN A 156 3.77 -4.54 2.75
C GLN A 156 3.74 -3.01 2.77
N HIS A 157 3.91 -2.45 3.96
CA HIS A 157 4.00 -1.01 4.17
C HIS A 157 5.02 -0.72 5.27
N ASN A 158 5.96 0.18 4.98
CA ASN A 158 6.90 0.73 5.93
C ASN A 158 7.31 2.15 5.49
N VAL A 159 7.01 3.14 6.32
CA VAL A 159 7.38 4.54 6.05
C VAL A 159 8.04 5.22 7.27
N THR A 160 8.32 4.45 8.31
CA THR A 160 8.77 4.94 9.61
C THR A 160 10.11 4.38 10.06
N SER A 161 10.84 3.75 9.15
CA SER A 161 12.18 3.23 9.41
C SER A 161 13.11 3.48 8.20
N PRO A 162 14.45 3.46 8.41
CA PRO A 162 15.41 3.75 7.34
C PRO A 162 15.44 2.59 6.32
N ARG A 163 14.76 2.78 5.21
CA ARG A 163 14.75 1.84 4.10
C ARG A 163 14.75 2.59 2.76
N PRO A 164 15.57 2.18 1.79
CA PRO A 164 15.47 2.70 0.43
C PRO A 164 14.06 2.51 -0.13
N TYR A 165 13.65 3.41 -1.01
CA TYR A 165 12.37 3.29 -1.69
C TYR A 165 12.27 1.97 -2.45
N ASP A 166 11.22 1.20 -2.19
CA ASP A 166 11.00 -0.09 -2.81
C ASP A 166 9.51 -0.43 -2.84
N ARG A 167 9.01 -0.85 -3.99
CA ARG A 167 7.64 -1.33 -4.17
C ARG A 167 7.55 -2.85 -4.33
N ILE A 168 8.69 -3.53 -4.35
CA ILE A 168 8.86 -4.96 -4.63
C ILE A 168 8.47 -5.26 -6.09
N ASN A 169 7.19 -5.18 -6.45
CA ASN A 169 6.63 -5.42 -7.78
C ASN A 169 7.02 -6.79 -8.36
N LEU A 170 6.73 -7.85 -7.63
CA LEU A 170 6.99 -9.22 -8.01
C LEU A 170 5.72 -9.92 -8.46
N VAL A 171 5.80 -10.70 -9.53
CA VAL A 171 4.75 -11.63 -9.96
C VAL A 171 5.36 -12.96 -10.35
N GLN A 172 4.82 -14.05 -9.81
CA GLN A 172 5.29 -15.42 -10.04
C GLN A 172 4.19 -16.29 -10.64
N GLY A 173 4.57 -17.01 -11.66
CA GLY A 173 3.75 -18.02 -12.29
C GLY A 173 4.44 -19.39 -12.33
N THR A 174 3.80 -20.35 -12.98
CA THR A 174 4.30 -21.75 -13.08
C THR A 174 5.50 -21.92 -14.01
N LYS A 175 5.81 -20.91 -14.82
CA LYS A 175 6.92 -20.95 -15.80
C LYS A 175 7.99 -19.92 -15.57
N GLY A 176 7.78 -18.96 -14.67
CA GLY A 176 8.75 -17.92 -14.40
C GLY A 176 8.29 -16.91 -13.36
N ILE A 177 9.18 -15.98 -13.06
CA ILE A 177 9.01 -14.89 -12.11
C ILE A 177 9.54 -13.61 -12.74
N TYR A 178 8.92 -12.50 -12.41
CA TYR A 178 9.37 -11.15 -12.72
C TYR A 178 9.47 -10.35 -11.42
#